data_c1bb365e123250cbcba045adce3fd71f
#
_entry.id   c1bb365e123250cbcba045adce3fd71f
#
_cell.length_a   1.000
_cell.length_b   1.000
_cell.length_c   1.000
_cell.angle_alpha   90.00
_cell.angle_beta   90.00
_cell.angle_gamma   90.00
#
_symmetry.space_group_name_H-M   'P 1'
#
loop_
_entity.id
_entity.type
_entity.pdbx_description
1 polymer ?
#
loop_
_entity_poly.entity_id
_entity_poly.type
_entity_poly.pdbx_seq_one_letter_code
_entity_poly.pdbx_strand_id
1 'polypeptide(L)'
;MRNDIVLMVAGERVPAKMQQYAATANDLYTKDQIYSAMVVYGLLTYENGKVFIPNKELMDKFDELLLSNQQLGYVYRLARESQRMLQATIHGDTDTMEEILEYVHDTEVPIYSYNSEVELSAIVNLVYLSARDEYRVEREDKAGKGFVDFIFYPKRNNIPGIILELKIDHTPQKAIEQIKEKNYQLRFQGKIGEIPVYEGSILAVGISYDKKTKKHSCEVEML
;
A
#
# COMPACT_ATOMS: atom_id res chain seq x y z
N MET A 1 17.70 -2.09 3.79
CA MET A 1 17.68 -0.78 3.11
C MET A 1 16.84 -0.78 1.84
N ARG A 2 17.05 -1.70 0.84
CA ARG A 2 16.19 -1.72 -0.38
C ARG A 2 14.71 -1.86 -0.04
N ASN A 3 14.35 -2.82 0.81
CA ASN A 3 12.98 -3.04 1.25
C ASN A 3 12.38 -1.84 2.00
N ASP A 4 13.22 -1.11 2.76
CA ASP A 4 12.75 0.05 3.50
C ASP A 4 12.38 1.23 2.59
N ILE A 5 13.08 1.40 1.46
CA ILE A 5 12.73 2.42 0.46
C ILE A 5 11.37 2.09 -0.16
N VAL A 6 11.12 0.82 -0.47
CA VAL A 6 9.80 0.36 -0.95
C VAL A 6 8.70 0.65 0.05
N LEU A 7 8.93 0.33 1.33
CA LEU A 7 8.00 0.65 2.40
C LEU A 7 7.73 2.16 2.49
N MET A 8 8.79 2.99 2.39
CA MET A 8 8.64 4.45 2.40
C MET A 8 7.91 4.98 1.16
N VAL A 9 8.14 4.42 -0.02
CA VAL A 9 7.37 4.75 -1.24
C VAL A 9 5.93 4.28 -1.10
N ALA A 10 5.68 3.15 -0.45
CA ALA A 10 4.34 2.72 -0.07
C ALA A 10 3.66 3.61 1.00
N GLY A 11 4.36 4.64 1.52
CA GLY A 11 3.84 5.57 2.53
C GLY A 11 4.08 5.13 3.96
N GLU A 12 4.84 4.05 4.18
CA GLU A 12 5.19 3.59 5.52
C GLU A 12 6.31 4.44 6.13
N ARG A 13 6.34 4.47 7.46
CA ARG A 13 7.41 5.10 8.24
C ARG A 13 8.34 4.03 8.79
N VAL A 14 9.60 4.07 8.41
CA VAL A 14 10.60 3.05 8.74
C VAL A 14 11.40 3.45 9.99
N PRO A 15 11.56 2.57 10.98
CA PRO A 15 12.39 2.86 12.14
C PRO A 15 13.84 3.15 11.76
N ALA A 16 14.39 4.24 12.30
CA ALA A 16 15.77 4.66 12.08
C ALA A 16 16.31 5.41 13.31
N LYS A 17 17.62 5.32 13.52
CA LYS A 17 18.32 6.12 14.54
C LYS A 17 19.11 7.20 13.84
N MET A 18 18.79 8.47 14.11
CA MET A 18 19.56 9.57 13.59
C MET A 18 20.94 9.61 14.27
N GLN A 19 21.98 9.61 13.44
CA GLN A 19 23.35 9.79 13.89
C GLN A 19 23.75 11.26 13.71
N GLN A 20 24.30 11.88 14.74
CA GLN A 20 24.65 13.32 14.76
C GLN A 20 25.75 13.70 13.74
N TYR A 21 26.46 12.75 13.20
CA TYR A 21 27.48 12.93 12.20
C TYR A 21 26.94 12.50 10.84
N ALA A 22 26.20 13.38 10.22
CA ALA A 22 25.87 13.20 8.83
C ALA A 22 27.10 13.54 7.98
N ALA A 23 27.92 12.64 7.95
CA ALA A 23 28.57 11.96 6.88
C ALA A 23 29.06 12.85 5.73
N THR A 24 30.32 12.93 5.63
CA THR A 24 30.99 12.99 4.32
C THR A 24 30.61 11.72 3.56
N ALA A 25 30.37 11.81 2.25
CA ALA A 25 29.93 10.70 1.42
C ALA A 25 30.82 9.42 1.49
N ASN A 26 31.97 9.52 2.11
CA ASN A 26 32.95 8.45 2.25
C ASN A 26 32.69 7.50 3.44
N ASP A 27 31.75 7.83 4.36
CA ASP A 27 31.55 7.10 5.62
C ASP A 27 30.13 6.51 5.78
N LEU A 28 29.45 6.21 4.67
CA LEU A 28 28.08 5.68 4.69
C LEU A 28 28.06 4.15 4.65
N TYR A 29 28.43 3.50 5.75
CA TYR A 29 28.49 2.04 5.84
C TYR A 29 27.25 1.41 6.46
N THR A 30 26.52 2.14 7.31
CA THR A 30 25.35 1.62 8.01
C THR A 30 24.05 2.21 7.44
N LYS A 31 22.95 1.48 7.61
CA LYS A 31 21.62 1.93 7.27
C LYS A 31 21.26 3.28 7.91
N ASP A 32 21.54 3.43 9.20
CA ASP A 32 21.23 4.64 9.94
C ASP A 32 22.06 5.85 9.48
N GLN A 33 23.31 5.64 9.07
CA GLN A 33 24.15 6.68 8.47
C GLN A 33 23.60 7.15 7.13
N ILE A 34 23.19 6.20 6.26
CA ILE A 34 22.60 6.51 4.97
C ILE A 34 21.29 7.30 5.16
N TYR A 35 20.42 6.86 6.07
CA TYR A 35 19.17 7.59 6.34
C TYR A 35 19.42 8.97 6.93
N SER A 36 20.40 9.11 7.82
CA SER A 36 20.78 10.41 8.35
C SER A 36 21.25 11.36 7.26
N ALA A 37 22.07 10.88 6.32
CA ALA A 37 22.48 11.66 5.16
C ALA A 37 21.28 12.03 4.26
N MET A 38 20.39 11.08 3.97
CA MET A 38 19.18 11.35 3.17
C MET A 38 18.27 12.39 3.83
N VAL A 39 18.16 12.41 5.15
CA VAL A 39 17.41 13.45 5.88
C VAL A 39 18.11 14.80 5.75
N VAL A 40 19.42 14.87 5.92
CA VAL A 40 20.19 16.12 5.77
C VAL A 40 20.08 16.70 4.35
N TYR A 41 20.07 15.84 3.33
CA TYR A 41 19.86 16.25 1.94
C TYR A 41 18.40 16.51 1.57
N GLY A 42 17.46 16.39 2.52
CA GLY A 42 16.04 16.63 2.28
C GLY A 42 15.31 15.56 1.46
N LEU A 43 15.93 14.40 1.27
CA LEU A 43 15.32 13.24 0.59
C LEU A 43 14.37 12.47 1.48
N LEU A 44 14.59 12.49 2.79
CA LEU A 44 13.73 11.90 3.81
C LEU A 44 13.44 12.92 4.91
N THR A 45 12.40 12.66 5.68
CA THR A 45 12.08 13.35 6.93
C THR A 45 12.18 12.38 8.09
N TYR A 46 12.63 12.88 9.25
CA TYR A 46 12.70 12.11 10.48
C TYR A 46 11.75 12.67 11.52
N GLU A 47 10.92 11.80 12.07
CA GLU A 47 9.98 12.13 13.13
C GLU A 47 9.75 10.91 14.05
N ASN A 48 9.81 11.13 15.35
CA ASN A 48 9.50 10.12 16.38
C ASN A 48 10.23 8.76 16.18
N GLY A 49 11.53 8.80 15.85
CA GLY A 49 12.33 7.58 15.68
C GLY A 49 12.14 6.88 14.34
N LYS A 50 11.46 7.51 13.37
CA LYS A 50 11.17 6.93 12.06
C LYS A 50 11.54 7.91 10.94
N VAL A 51 11.93 7.36 9.79
CA VAL A 51 12.15 8.09 8.53
C VAL A 51 11.06 7.78 7.53
N PHE A 52 10.73 8.77 6.70
CA PHE A 52 9.75 8.64 5.63
C PHE A 52 9.99 9.67 4.53
N ILE A 53 9.38 9.51 3.36
CA ILE A 53 9.46 10.45 2.24
C ILE A 53 8.53 11.63 2.52
N PRO A 54 9.05 12.88 2.51
CA PRO A 54 8.32 14.05 3.04
C PRO A 54 7.19 14.57 2.15
N ASN A 55 7.26 14.36 0.84
CA ASN A 55 6.32 14.95 -0.11
C ASN A 55 6.12 14.06 -1.34
N LYS A 56 5.10 14.44 -2.12
CA LYS A 56 4.67 13.68 -3.29
C LYS A 56 5.71 13.67 -4.41
N GLU A 57 6.38 14.80 -4.66
CA GLU A 57 7.36 14.91 -5.74
C GLU A 57 8.54 13.94 -5.53
N LEU A 58 9.01 13.80 -4.30
CA LEU A 58 10.04 12.82 -3.97
C LEU A 58 9.50 11.39 -4.01
N MET A 59 8.26 11.18 -3.59
CA MET A 59 7.59 9.89 -3.69
C MET A 59 7.55 9.42 -5.16
N ASP A 60 7.08 10.27 -6.07
CA ASP A 60 6.99 9.98 -7.50
C ASP A 60 8.38 9.68 -8.11
N LYS A 61 9.42 10.39 -7.65
CA LYS A 61 10.81 10.12 -8.10
C LYS A 61 11.37 8.80 -7.59
N PHE A 62 11.10 8.43 -6.36
CA PHE A 62 11.48 7.13 -5.84
C PHE A 62 10.72 6.00 -6.53
N ASP A 63 9.43 6.18 -6.82
CA ASP A 63 8.63 5.23 -7.57
C ASP A 63 9.16 5.03 -9.00
N GLU A 64 9.44 6.11 -9.72
CA GLU A 64 10.09 6.07 -11.05
C GLU A 64 11.42 5.29 -11.02
N LEU A 65 12.24 5.51 -9.97
CA LEU A 65 13.49 4.78 -9.76
C LEU A 65 13.26 3.27 -9.53
N LEU A 66 12.24 2.90 -8.78
CA LEU A 66 11.88 1.51 -8.53
C LEU A 66 11.40 0.81 -9.80
N LEU A 67 10.58 1.50 -10.60
CA LEU A 67 10.03 0.98 -11.87
C LEU A 67 11.08 0.88 -12.99
N SER A 68 12.09 1.75 -13.00
CA SER A 68 13.08 1.81 -14.09
C SER A 68 14.33 0.95 -13.88
N ASN A 69 14.63 0.55 -12.64
CA ASN A 69 15.91 -0.06 -12.31
C ASN A 69 15.83 -1.58 -12.04
N GLN A 70 16.03 -2.36 -13.08
CA GLN A 70 16.07 -3.83 -13.00
C GLN A 70 17.11 -4.39 -12.01
N GLN A 71 18.17 -3.63 -11.70
CA GLN A 71 19.17 -4.03 -10.70
C GLN A 71 18.64 -4.05 -9.27
N LEU A 72 17.47 -3.43 -9.03
CA LEU A 72 16.77 -3.53 -7.76
C LEU A 72 16.10 -4.91 -7.53
N GLY A 73 16.14 -5.78 -8.56
CA GLY A 73 15.74 -7.19 -8.43
C GLY A 73 14.28 -7.34 -8.00
N TYR A 74 14.06 -7.85 -6.79
CA TYR A 74 12.74 -8.09 -6.22
C TYR A 74 11.84 -6.84 -6.20
N VAL A 75 12.38 -5.69 -5.80
CA VAL A 75 11.63 -4.43 -5.69
C VAL A 75 11.07 -3.99 -7.05
N TYR A 76 11.88 -4.14 -8.10
CA TYR A 76 11.44 -3.88 -9.47
C TYR A 76 10.28 -4.80 -9.87
N ARG A 77 10.38 -6.11 -9.53
CA ARG A 77 9.31 -7.07 -9.82
C ARG A 77 8.02 -6.72 -9.09
N LEU A 78 8.12 -6.38 -7.81
CA LEU A 78 6.96 -5.98 -7.00
C LEU A 78 6.26 -4.74 -7.58
N ALA A 79 7.01 -3.70 -7.94
CA ALA A 79 6.46 -2.50 -8.55
C ALA A 79 5.76 -2.81 -9.90
N ARG A 80 6.34 -3.72 -10.70
CA ARG A 80 5.71 -4.19 -11.93
C ARG A 80 4.43 -4.99 -11.68
N GLU A 81 4.43 -5.90 -10.69
CA GLU A 81 3.24 -6.66 -10.31
C GLU A 81 2.13 -5.75 -9.75
N SER A 82 2.47 -4.59 -9.19
CA SER A 82 1.46 -3.66 -8.67
C SER A 82 0.55 -3.07 -9.77
N GLN A 83 1.06 -2.86 -10.99
CA GLN A 83 0.21 -2.48 -12.13
C GLN A 83 -0.74 -3.62 -12.51
N ARG A 84 -0.23 -4.85 -12.52
CA ARG A 84 -1.02 -6.04 -12.83
C ARG A 84 -2.10 -6.26 -11.77
N MET A 85 -1.78 -6.05 -10.50
CA MET A 85 -2.73 -6.13 -9.37
C MET A 85 -3.88 -5.12 -9.52
N LEU A 86 -3.57 -3.87 -9.83
CA LEU A 86 -4.59 -2.83 -10.01
C LEU A 86 -5.53 -3.18 -11.19
N GLN A 87 -4.98 -3.63 -12.32
CA GLN A 87 -5.79 -4.02 -13.47
C GLN A 87 -6.65 -5.25 -13.17
N ALA A 88 -6.10 -6.27 -12.50
CA ALA A 88 -6.85 -7.44 -12.05
C ALA A 88 -8.04 -7.04 -11.16
N THR A 89 -7.81 -6.13 -10.21
CA THR A 89 -8.87 -5.60 -9.34
C THR A 89 -9.98 -4.89 -10.12
N ILE A 90 -9.61 -3.99 -11.04
CA ILE A 90 -10.59 -3.25 -11.85
C ILE A 90 -11.45 -4.18 -12.72
N HIS A 91 -10.88 -5.29 -13.19
CA HIS A 91 -11.58 -6.26 -14.03
C HIS A 91 -12.22 -7.41 -13.24
N GLY A 92 -12.05 -7.47 -11.92
CA GLY A 92 -12.58 -8.56 -11.09
C GLY A 92 -11.86 -9.91 -11.30
N ASP A 93 -10.61 -9.88 -11.77
CA ASP A 93 -9.78 -11.08 -11.98
C ASP A 93 -9.11 -11.49 -10.64
N THR A 94 -9.90 -12.18 -9.82
CA THR A 94 -9.49 -12.60 -8.48
C THR A 94 -8.37 -13.64 -8.52
N ASP A 95 -8.31 -14.50 -9.53
CA ASP A 95 -7.26 -15.50 -9.68
C ASP A 95 -5.88 -14.83 -9.84
N THR A 96 -5.81 -13.79 -10.68
CA THR A 96 -4.56 -13.00 -10.84
C THR A 96 -4.21 -12.24 -9.56
N MET A 97 -5.19 -11.71 -8.82
CA MET A 97 -4.96 -11.04 -7.54
C MET A 97 -4.34 -12.02 -6.51
N GLU A 98 -4.90 -13.21 -6.40
CA GLU A 98 -4.43 -14.28 -5.50
C GLU A 98 -3.01 -14.72 -5.86
N GLU A 99 -2.74 -14.96 -7.16
CA GLU A 99 -1.41 -15.31 -7.67
C GLU A 99 -0.34 -14.28 -7.26
N ILE A 100 -0.64 -12.99 -7.42
CA ILE A 100 0.29 -11.92 -7.06
C ILE A 100 0.53 -11.88 -5.55
N LEU A 101 -0.51 -12.02 -4.74
CA LEU A 101 -0.39 -12.04 -3.28
C LEU A 101 0.40 -13.26 -2.80
N GLU A 102 0.19 -14.45 -3.38
CA GLU A 102 0.95 -15.65 -3.05
C GLU A 102 2.42 -15.51 -3.47
N TYR A 103 2.68 -14.99 -4.67
CA TYR A 103 4.04 -14.74 -5.14
C TYR A 103 4.82 -13.81 -4.19
N VAL A 104 4.18 -12.72 -3.75
CA VAL A 104 4.80 -11.77 -2.81
C VAL A 104 5.00 -12.41 -1.44
N HIS A 105 4.04 -13.20 -0.98
CA HIS A 105 4.15 -13.96 0.26
C HIS A 105 5.34 -14.92 0.23
N ASP A 106 5.45 -15.74 -0.80
CA ASP A 106 6.48 -16.79 -0.90
C ASP A 106 7.89 -16.23 -1.07
N THR A 107 8.01 -15.07 -1.71
CA THR A 107 9.33 -14.46 -1.96
C THR A 107 9.84 -13.60 -0.80
N GLU A 108 8.96 -13.13 0.11
CA GLU A 108 9.29 -12.14 1.14
C GLU A 108 8.99 -12.58 2.60
N VAL A 109 8.57 -13.82 2.76
CA VAL A 109 8.15 -14.40 4.04
C VAL A 109 9.13 -14.26 5.22
N PRO A 110 10.46 -14.14 5.05
CA PRO A 110 11.33 -13.88 6.20
C PRO A 110 11.04 -12.55 6.92
N ILE A 111 10.29 -11.64 6.29
CA ILE A 111 10.05 -10.30 6.81
C ILE A 111 8.65 -10.17 7.43
N TYR A 112 7.67 -10.94 6.96
CA TYR A 112 6.28 -10.84 7.40
C TYR A 112 5.69 -12.21 7.70
N SER A 113 5.69 -12.59 8.96
CA SER A 113 4.75 -13.62 9.40
C SER A 113 3.37 -12.95 9.49
N TYR A 114 2.44 -13.30 8.59
CA TYR A 114 1.08 -12.75 8.58
C TYR A 114 0.29 -13.20 9.82
N ASN A 115 0.65 -12.68 10.97
CA ASN A 115 -0.05 -13.00 12.21
C ASN A 115 -1.20 -12.03 12.48
N SER A 116 -1.26 -10.91 11.73
CA SER A 116 -2.24 -9.86 11.94
C SER A 116 -2.66 -9.18 10.63
N GLU A 117 -3.84 -8.55 10.65
CA GLU A 117 -4.31 -7.71 9.53
C GLU A 117 -3.35 -6.54 9.22
N VAL A 118 -2.59 -6.08 10.22
CA VAL A 118 -1.59 -5.01 10.02
C VAL A 118 -0.47 -5.46 9.09
N GLU A 119 -0.01 -6.71 9.23
CA GLU A 119 1.04 -7.27 8.39
C GLU A 119 0.52 -7.53 6.97
N LEU A 120 -0.70 -8.06 6.83
CA LEU A 120 -1.37 -8.21 5.55
C LEU A 120 -1.58 -6.84 4.87
N SER A 121 -1.97 -5.83 5.64
CA SER A 121 -2.14 -4.45 5.15
C SER A 121 -0.84 -3.86 4.58
N ALA A 122 0.32 -4.17 5.16
CA ALA A 122 1.61 -3.71 4.62
C ALA A 122 1.89 -4.30 3.23
N ILE A 123 1.60 -5.59 3.03
CA ILE A 123 1.76 -6.25 1.72
C ILE A 123 0.77 -5.69 0.69
N VAL A 124 -0.51 -5.55 1.08
CA VAL A 124 -1.53 -4.98 0.19
C VAL A 124 -1.13 -3.57 -0.24
N ASN A 125 -0.58 -2.76 0.66
CA ASN A 125 -0.07 -1.44 0.32
C ASN A 125 1.06 -1.48 -0.74
N LEU A 126 1.91 -2.50 -0.70
CA LEU A 126 2.98 -2.69 -1.69
C LEU A 126 2.45 -3.16 -3.05
N VAL A 127 1.53 -4.13 -3.06
CA VAL A 127 0.99 -4.65 -4.33
C VAL A 127 0.03 -3.67 -5.01
N TYR A 128 -0.38 -2.60 -4.36
CA TYR A 128 -1.14 -1.49 -4.94
C TYR A 128 -0.31 -0.20 -5.12
N LEU A 129 1.01 -0.30 -5.18
CA LEU A 129 1.88 0.87 -5.30
C LEU A 129 1.53 1.74 -6.51
N SER A 130 1.33 1.14 -7.69
CA SER A 130 0.95 1.84 -8.93
C SER A 130 -0.42 2.53 -8.88
N ALA A 131 -1.30 2.11 -7.97
CA ALA A 131 -2.59 2.76 -7.82
C ALA A 131 -2.48 4.24 -7.47
N ARG A 132 -1.36 4.68 -6.88
CA ARG A 132 -1.13 6.06 -6.49
C ARG A 132 -1.05 7.02 -7.68
N ASP A 133 -0.75 6.53 -8.88
CA ASP A 133 -0.73 7.33 -10.10
C ASP A 133 -2.15 7.77 -10.50
N GLU A 134 -3.11 6.87 -10.35
CA GLU A 134 -4.49 7.08 -10.79
C GLU A 134 -5.47 7.39 -9.65
N TYR A 135 -5.08 7.09 -8.40
CA TYR A 135 -5.91 7.23 -7.21
C TYR A 135 -5.22 8.05 -6.12
N ARG A 136 -6.04 8.75 -5.33
CA ARG A 136 -5.67 9.16 -3.98
C ARG A 136 -6.01 8.01 -3.04
N VAL A 137 -5.00 7.34 -2.50
CA VAL A 137 -5.19 6.20 -1.60
C VAL A 137 -5.20 6.70 -0.15
N GLU A 138 -6.29 6.45 0.55
CA GLU A 138 -6.41 6.68 1.99
C GLU A 138 -6.38 5.34 2.72
N ARG A 139 -5.62 5.30 3.79
CA ARG A 139 -5.53 4.20 4.73
C ARG A 139 -6.04 4.70 6.06
N GLU A 140 -7.07 4.07 6.59
CA GLU A 140 -7.62 4.48 7.88
C GLU A 140 -6.92 3.74 9.02
N ASP A 141 -6.35 4.51 9.93
CA ASP A 141 -5.67 3.99 11.10
C ASP A 141 -6.70 3.52 12.15
N LYS A 142 -6.39 2.43 12.88
CA LYS A 142 -7.28 1.72 13.82
C LYS A 142 -7.60 2.50 15.13
N ALA A 143 -7.85 3.80 15.05
CA ALA A 143 -8.20 4.61 16.21
C ALA A 143 -9.69 4.94 16.27
N GLY A 144 -10.59 3.91 16.29
CA GLY A 144 -12.02 4.14 16.53
C GLY A 144 -12.98 3.23 15.74
N LYS A 145 -14.24 3.29 16.04
CA LYS A 145 -15.31 2.39 15.63
C LYS A 145 -15.47 2.25 14.09
N GLY A 146 -14.92 1.19 13.51
CA GLY A 146 -15.34 0.70 12.20
C GLY A 146 -14.75 1.46 11.00
N PHE A 147 -13.44 1.42 10.85
CA PHE A 147 -12.74 1.98 9.70
C PHE A 147 -12.47 0.91 8.65
N VAL A 148 -12.51 1.31 7.37
CA VAL A 148 -12.10 0.49 6.24
C VAL A 148 -10.58 0.51 6.12
N ASP A 149 -9.98 -0.59 5.66
CA ASP A 149 -8.52 -0.67 5.58
C ASP A 149 -7.94 0.25 4.50
N PHE A 150 -8.56 0.30 3.31
CA PHE A 150 -8.13 1.18 2.22
C PHE A 150 -9.31 1.74 1.44
N ILE A 151 -9.20 3.02 1.04
CA ILE A 151 -10.07 3.65 0.05
C ILE A 151 -9.20 4.25 -1.06
N PHE A 152 -9.54 3.93 -2.30
CA PHE A 152 -8.89 4.48 -3.48
C PHE A 152 -9.87 5.43 -4.16
N TYR A 153 -9.64 6.73 -3.99
CA TYR A 153 -10.42 7.77 -4.62
C TYR A 153 -9.84 8.06 -5.99
N PRO A 154 -10.58 7.83 -7.09
CA PRO A 154 -10.05 8.04 -8.43
C PRO A 154 -9.76 9.52 -8.69
N LYS A 155 -8.65 9.79 -9.37
CA LYS A 155 -8.30 11.13 -9.84
C LYS A 155 -9.04 11.53 -11.11
N ARG A 156 -9.72 10.58 -11.77
CA ARG A 156 -10.50 10.74 -13.00
C ARG A 156 -11.84 10.02 -12.86
N ASN A 157 -12.90 10.56 -13.45
CA ASN A 157 -14.24 9.99 -13.32
C ASN A 157 -14.48 8.72 -14.17
N ASN A 158 -13.54 8.33 -15.02
CA ASN A 158 -13.68 7.17 -15.90
C ASN A 158 -13.08 5.87 -15.36
N ILE A 159 -12.60 5.86 -14.14
CA ILE A 159 -12.12 4.67 -13.45
C ILE A 159 -12.91 4.44 -12.16
N PRO A 160 -13.16 3.19 -11.74
CA PRO A 160 -13.98 2.91 -10.55
C PRO A 160 -13.28 3.37 -9.27
N GLY A 161 -14.06 3.83 -8.28
CA GLY A 161 -13.60 3.93 -6.90
C GLY A 161 -13.41 2.54 -6.32
N ILE A 162 -12.48 2.36 -5.36
CA ILE A 162 -12.26 1.06 -4.74
C ILE A 162 -12.31 1.22 -3.22
N ILE A 163 -13.05 0.33 -2.57
CA ILE A 163 -13.08 0.16 -1.12
C ILE A 163 -12.55 -1.24 -0.84
N LEU A 164 -11.47 -1.35 -0.08
CA LEU A 164 -10.81 -2.62 0.20
C LEU A 164 -10.75 -2.90 1.70
N GLU A 165 -11.17 -4.08 2.07
CA GLU A 165 -11.18 -4.58 3.45
C GLU A 165 -10.41 -5.90 3.54
N LEU A 166 -9.66 -6.08 4.62
CA LEU A 166 -8.79 -7.21 4.88
C LEU A 166 -9.37 -8.13 5.94
N LYS A 167 -9.14 -9.41 5.82
CA LYS A 167 -9.50 -10.41 6.84
C LYS A 167 -8.40 -11.43 7.04
N ILE A 168 -8.24 -11.87 8.27
CA ILE A 168 -7.39 -13.00 8.63
C ILE A 168 -8.26 -14.11 9.20
N ASP A 169 -8.06 -15.35 8.72
CA ASP A 169 -8.82 -16.55 9.12
C ASP A 169 -10.35 -16.41 8.90
N HIS A 170 -10.74 -15.59 7.95
CA HIS A 170 -12.11 -15.40 7.48
C HIS A 170 -12.18 -15.43 5.95
N THR A 171 -13.38 -15.44 5.38
CA THR A 171 -13.57 -15.39 3.95
C THR A 171 -13.53 -13.96 3.40
N PRO A 172 -13.18 -13.74 2.12
CA PRO A 172 -13.22 -12.41 1.51
C PRO A 172 -14.65 -11.86 1.42
N GLN A 173 -15.68 -12.72 1.36
CA GLN A 173 -17.10 -12.33 1.41
C GLN A 173 -17.43 -11.57 2.70
N LYS A 174 -16.84 -11.96 3.84
CA LYS A 174 -17.04 -11.21 5.10
C LYS A 174 -16.46 -9.80 5.04
N ALA A 175 -15.40 -9.58 4.29
CA ALA A 175 -14.89 -8.24 4.03
C ALA A 175 -15.90 -7.42 3.20
N ILE A 176 -16.46 -8.00 2.14
CA ILE A 176 -17.49 -7.38 1.32
C ILE A 176 -18.74 -7.05 2.14
N GLU A 177 -19.22 -8.00 2.96
CA GLU A 177 -20.36 -7.79 3.86
C GLU A 177 -20.11 -6.60 4.80
N GLN A 178 -18.93 -6.50 5.39
CA GLN A 178 -18.56 -5.38 6.25
C GLN A 178 -18.59 -4.05 5.50
N ILE A 179 -18.05 -4.00 4.26
CA ILE A 179 -18.09 -2.79 3.43
C ILE A 179 -19.54 -2.33 3.23
N LYS A 180 -20.46 -3.26 2.92
CA LYS A 180 -21.88 -2.99 2.70
C LYS A 180 -22.60 -2.56 3.99
N GLU A 181 -22.44 -3.30 5.08
CA GLU A 181 -23.06 -3.01 6.38
C GLU A 181 -22.64 -1.67 6.94
N LYS A 182 -21.39 -1.27 6.77
CA LYS A 182 -20.86 0.01 7.24
C LYS A 182 -21.13 1.17 6.28
N ASN A 183 -21.72 0.90 5.11
CA ASN A 183 -22.01 1.90 4.07
C ASN A 183 -20.80 2.76 3.69
N TYR A 184 -19.63 2.15 3.56
CA TYR A 184 -18.39 2.87 3.25
C TYR A 184 -18.44 3.61 1.90
N GLN A 185 -19.32 3.21 0.98
CA GLN A 185 -19.59 3.94 -0.27
C GLN A 185 -19.98 5.41 -0.04
N LEU A 186 -20.56 5.75 1.10
CA LEU A 186 -20.87 7.15 1.44
C LEU A 186 -19.65 8.06 1.50
N ARG A 187 -18.45 7.49 1.66
CA ARG A 187 -17.18 8.22 1.61
C ARG A 187 -16.92 8.88 0.25
N PHE A 188 -17.50 8.35 -0.82
CA PHE A 188 -17.40 8.92 -2.17
C PHE A 188 -18.39 10.07 -2.41
N GLN A 189 -19.37 10.28 -1.54
CA GLN A 189 -20.32 11.37 -1.67
C GLN A 189 -19.76 12.73 -1.24
N GLY A 190 -18.50 12.78 -0.76
CA GLY A 190 -17.85 14.00 -0.29
C GLY A 190 -18.36 14.47 1.07
N LYS A 191 -17.72 15.48 1.62
CA LYS A 191 -18.22 16.19 2.81
C LYS A 191 -19.28 17.20 2.39
N ILE A 192 -20.19 17.55 3.32
CA ILE A 192 -21.22 18.58 3.08
C ILE A 192 -20.56 19.85 2.54
N GLY A 193 -20.92 20.25 1.33
CA GLY A 193 -20.39 21.43 0.64
C GLY A 193 -19.19 21.21 -0.28
N GLU A 194 -18.63 20.00 -0.37
CA GLU A 194 -17.62 19.65 -1.38
C GLU A 194 -18.29 19.23 -2.70
N ILE A 195 -17.85 19.84 -3.80
CA ILE A 195 -18.25 19.51 -5.17
C ILE A 195 -16.96 19.27 -5.98
N PRO A 196 -16.88 18.23 -6.84
CA PRO A 196 -17.95 17.32 -7.28
C PRO A 196 -18.07 16.05 -6.44
N VAL A 197 -19.29 15.54 -6.32
CA VAL A 197 -19.58 14.19 -5.84
C VAL A 197 -19.07 13.20 -6.90
N TYR A 198 -18.44 12.12 -6.46
CA TYR A 198 -18.04 11.06 -7.38
C TYR A 198 -19.28 10.26 -7.84
N GLU A 199 -19.52 10.23 -9.15
CA GLU A 199 -20.68 9.57 -9.78
C GLU A 199 -20.32 8.25 -10.50
N GLY A 200 -19.05 7.82 -10.41
CA GLY A 200 -18.58 6.58 -11.03
C GLY A 200 -18.96 5.32 -10.25
N SER A 201 -18.70 4.16 -10.84
CA SER A 201 -18.87 2.88 -10.17
C SER A 201 -17.88 2.72 -9.01
N ILE A 202 -18.30 1.97 -7.99
CA ILE A 202 -17.46 1.68 -6.81
C ILE A 202 -17.33 0.16 -6.71
N LEU A 203 -16.10 -0.32 -6.58
CA LEU A 203 -15.80 -1.71 -6.33
C LEU A 203 -15.57 -1.93 -4.82
N ALA A 204 -16.24 -2.94 -4.28
CA ALA A 204 -15.91 -3.51 -2.99
C ALA A 204 -14.93 -4.67 -3.19
N VAL A 205 -13.81 -4.64 -2.51
CA VAL A 205 -12.74 -5.63 -2.62
C VAL A 205 -12.50 -6.25 -1.26
N GLY A 206 -12.66 -7.55 -1.14
CA GLY A 206 -12.29 -8.34 0.01
C GLY A 206 -11.01 -9.11 -0.27
N ILE A 207 -10.01 -8.97 0.59
CA ILE A 207 -8.79 -9.80 0.57
C ILE A 207 -8.69 -10.52 1.91
N SER A 208 -8.54 -11.83 1.87
CA SER A 208 -8.37 -12.64 3.07
C SER A 208 -7.12 -13.50 3.01
N TYR A 209 -6.58 -13.83 4.17
CA TYR A 209 -5.49 -14.77 4.34
C TYR A 209 -5.83 -15.81 5.40
N ASP A 210 -5.71 -17.09 5.03
CA ASP A 210 -5.89 -18.22 5.94
C ASP A 210 -4.53 -18.71 6.45
N LYS A 211 -4.30 -18.59 7.75
CA LYS A 211 -3.03 -18.98 8.40
C LYS A 211 -2.76 -20.49 8.37
N LYS A 212 -3.78 -21.34 8.24
CA LYS A 212 -3.61 -22.79 8.23
C LYS A 212 -3.19 -23.29 6.86
N THR A 213 -3.87 -22.81 5.82
CA THR A 213 -3.58 -23.18 4.42
C THR A 213 -2.48 -22.34 3.81
N LYS A 214 -2.17 -21.20 4.41
CA LYS A 214 -1.25 -20.17 3.92
C LYS A 214 -1.64 -19.61 2.55
N LYS A 215 -2.95 -19.50 2.31
CA LYS A 215 -3.50 -19.03 1.04
C LYS A 215 -4.23 -17.71 1.19
N HIS A 216 -4.12 -16.91 0.14
CA HIS A 216 -4.94 -15.72 -0.04
C HIS A 216 -6.21 -16.08 -0.79
N SER A 217 -7.27 -15.34 -0.54
CA SER A 217 -8.51 -15.39 -1.32
C SER A 217 -9.03 -13.98 -1.52
N CYS A 218 -9.52 -13.72 -2.72
CA CYS A 218 -10.00 -12.41 -3.13
C CYS A 218 -11.45 -12.47 -3.61
N GLU A 219 -12.17 -11.37 -3.39
CA GLU A 219 -13.52 -11.17 -3.91
C GLU A 219 -13.65 -9.73 -4.37
N VAL A 220 -14.30 -9.50 -5.50
CA VAL A 220 -14.57 -8.17 -6.06
C VAL A 220 -16.03 -8.09 -6.45
N GLU A 221 -16.75 -7.10 -5.91
CA GLU A 221 -18.13 -6.83 -6.26
C GLU A 221 -18.33 -5.35 -6.62
N MET A 222 -19.27 -5.08 -7.53
CA MET A 222 -19.72 -3.71 -7.80
C MET A 222 -20.82 -3.32 -6.82
N LEU A 223 -20.69 -2.13 -6.19
CA LEU A 223 -21.65 -1.56 -5.23
C LEU A 223 -22.71 -0.70 -5.93
#